data_92d176a215fd74363da953d0d7a4b57c
#
_entry.id   92d176a215fd74363da953d0d7a4b57c
#
_cell.length_a   1.000
_cell.length_b   1.000
_cell.length_c   1.000
_cell.angle_alpha   90.00
_cell.angle_beta   90.00
_cell.angle_gamma   90.00
#
_symmetry.space_group_name_H-M   'P 1'
#
loop_
_entity.id
_entity.type
_entity.pdbx_description
1 polymer ?
#
loop_
_entity_poly.entity_id
_entity_poly.type
_entity_poly.pdbx_seq_one_letter_code
_entity_poly.pdbx_strand_id
1 'polypeptide(L)'
;EAAVSWLDMLDDAQRRVASGPTPSEDASDSGRRRWFYTPTDHGGLSMHQQRPAQQRAAMRLVASGLSNAGYVTVATVMGLENVLDHTEGWVRTKGRERGRDPGLYYLRVFGEPAEQARWGWRFGGHHVSLNNLVVDGGFVIH
;
A
#
# COMPACT_ATOMS: atom_id res chain seq x y z
N GLU A 1 -9.97 -8.19 9.71
CA GLU A 1 -8.99 -8.47 10.81
C GLU A 1 -7.64 -7.82 10.51
N ALA A 2 -6.92 -8.17 9.42
CA ALA A 2 -5.57 -7.64 9.14
C ALA A 2 -5.52 -6.11 9.02
N ALA A 3 -6.51 -5.48 8.38
CA ALA A 3 -6.58 -4.03 8.25
C ALA A 3 -6.77 -3.33 9.59
N VAL A 4 -7.66 -3.83 10.44
CA VAL A 4 -7.88 -3.32 11.80
C VAL A 4 -6.59 -3.45 12.61
N SER A 5 -5.97 -4.64 12.60
CA SER A 5 -4.72 -4.89 13.31
C SER A 5 -3.59 -3.94 12.90
N TRP A 6 -3.50 -3.59 11.61
CA TRP A 6 -2.51 -2.62 11.14
C TRP A 6 -2.86 -1.20 11.60
N LEU A 7 -4.10 -0.76 11.43
CA LEU A 7 -4.56 0.58 11.81
C LEU A 7 -4.39 0.85 13.30
N ASP A 8 -4.64 -0.15 14.17
CA ASP A 8 -4.52 -0.03 15.62
C ASP A 8 -3.07 0.12 16.10
N MET A 9 -2.09 -0.24 15.27
CA MET A 9 -0.67 -0.04 15.58
C MET A 9 -0.16 1.37 15.23
N LEU A 10 -0.95 2.17 14.50
CA LEU A 10 -0.56 3.49 14.01
C LEU A 10 -0.81 4.56 15.07
N ASP A 11 0.08 5.54 15.15
CA ASP A 11 -0.21 6.78 15.87
C ASP A 11 -1.19 7.68 15.08
N ASP A 12 -1.68 8.74 15.73
CA ASP A 12 -2.69 9.63 15.13
C ASP A 12 -2.22 10.30 13.83
N ALA A 13 -0.94 10.63 13.73
CA ALA A 13 -0.39 11.26 12.54
C ALA A 13 -0.31 10.26 11.38
N GLN A 14 0.17 9.05 11.65
CA GLN A 14 0.22 7.94 10.71
C GLN A 14 -1.19 7.55 10.26
N ARG A 15 -2.14 7.44 11.21
CA ARG A 15 -3.52 7.03 10.94
C ARG A 15 -4.24 8.02 10.02
N ARG A 16 -4.04 9.32 10.19
CA ARG A 16 -4.59 10.34 9.26
C ARG A 16 -4.12 10.17 7.83
N VAL A 17 -2.86 9.81 7.62
CA VAL A 17 -2.29 9.57 6.28
C VAL A 17 -2.73 8.22 5.72
N ALA A 18 -2.81 7.21 6.58
CA ALA A 18 -3.17 5.84 6.23
C ALA A 18 -4.66 5.66 5.89
N SER A 19 -5.54 6.55 6.35
CA SER A 19 -6.99 6.44 6.18
C SER A 19 -7.50 7.30 5.04
N GLY A 20 -8.57 6.85 4.39
CA GLY A 20 -9.29 7.55 3.34
C GLY A 20 -10.80 7.42 3.50
N PRO A 21 -11.59 8.16 2.72
CA PRO A 21 -13.04 8.10 2.78
C PRO A 21 -13.55 6.70 2.41
N THR A 22 -14.78 6.39 2.83
CA THR A 22 -15.46 5.16 2.40
C THR A 22 -15.52 5.11 0.88
N PRO A 23 -15.19 3.97 0.25
CA PRO A 23 -15.26 3.82 -1.20
C PRO A 23 -16.66 4.07 -1.72
N SER A 24 -16.79 4.87 -2.78
CA SER A 24 -18.07 5.04 -3.49
C SER A 24 -18.39 3.82 -4.35
N GLU A 25 -19.63 3.71 -4.79
CA GLU A 25 -20.04 2.71 -5.81
C GLU A 25 -19.52 3.07 -7.19
N ASP A 26 -19.21 4.35 -7.37
CA ASP A 26 -18.74 4.86 -8.65
C ASP A 26 -17.28 4.42 -8.91
N ALA A 27 -17.06 3.87 -10.09
CA ALA A 27 -15.72 3.51 -10.58
C ALA A 27 -14.77 4.73 -10.71
N SER A 28 -15.31 5.95 -10.61
CA SER A 28 -14.55 7.22 -10.65
C SER A 28 -13.77 7.55 -9.39
N ASP A 29 -13.80 6.70 -8.35
CA ASP A 29 -13.07 6.94 -7.09
C ASP A 29 -11.56 7.09 -7.33
N SER A 30 -11.16 8.32 -7.68
CA SER A 30 -9.79 8.67 -8.05
C SER A 30 -8.80 8.48 -6.90
N GLY A 31 -9.24 8.62 -5.65
CA GLY A 31 -8.40 8.40 -4.47
C GLY A 31 -7.96 6.96 -4.33
N ARG A 32 -8.91 6.03 -4.47
CA ARG A 32 -8.66 4.59 -4.39
C ARG A 32 -7.85 4.08 -5.59
N ARG A 33 -8.06 4.64 -6.78
CA ARG A 33 -7.41 4.22 -8.04
C ARG A 33 -6.12 4.98 -8.34
N ARG A 34 -5.71 5.92 -7.49
CA ARG A 34 -4.50 6.71 -7.69
C ARG A 34 -3.26 5.83 -7.72
N TRP A 35 -2.60 5.81 -8.87
CA TRP A 35 -1.35 5.10 -9.07
C TRP A 35 -0.50 5.73 -10.19
N PHE A 36 0.81 5.61 -10.04
CA PHE A 36 1.80 6.02 -11.02
C PHE A 36 2.84 4.91 -11.16
N TYR A 37 3.32 4.64 -12.36
CA TYR A 37 4.34 3.61 -12.58
C TYR A 37 5.74 4.01 -12.06
N THR A 38 5.97 5.28 -11.76
CA THR A 38 7.23 5.83 -11.26
C THR A 38 7.30 5.80 -9.74
N PRO A 39 8.52 5.82 -9.14
CA PRO A 39 8.70 5.85 -7.68
C PRO A 39 8.40 7.24 -7.10
N THR A 40 7.16 7.68 -7.21
CA THR A 40 6.65 8.96 -6.69
C THR A 40 5.72 8.72 -5.50
N ASP A 41 5.28 9.80 -4.86
CA ASP A 41 4.29 9.71 -3.78
C ASP A 41 2.92 9.30 -4.33
N HIS A 42 2.49 8.09 -3.97
CA HIS A 42 1.19 7.53 -4.37
C HIS A 42 0.05 7.95 -3.42
N GLY A 43 0.37 8.61 -2.31
CA GLY A 43 -0.56 8.89 -1.21
C GLY A 43 -0.83 7.66 -0.33
N GLY A 44 -1.00 7.89 0.94
CA GLY A 44 -1.06 6.85 1.97
C GLY A 44 0.23 6.81 2.80
N LEU A 45 0.32 5.85 3.71
CA LEU A 45 1.47 5.72 4.60
C LEU A 45 2.55 4.88 3.92
N SER A 46 3.73 5.48 3.69
CA SER A 46 4.85 4.78 3.08
C SER A 46 5.46 3.76 4.05
N MET A 47 6.15 2.75 3.52
CA MET A 47 6.88 1.78 4.36
C MET A 47 7.97 2.46 5.18
N HIS A 48 8.61 3.53 4.69
CA HIS A 48 9.57 4.33 5.45
C HIS A 48 9.00 5.00 6.69
N GLN A 49 7.74 5.41 6.65
CA GLN A 49 7.05 6.08 7.76
C GLN A 49 6.57 5.10 8.83
N GLN A 50 6.86 3.82 8.68
CA GLN A 50 6.39 2.75 9.54
C GLN A 50 7.55 2.09 10.30
N ARG A 51 7.32 1.80 11.58
CA ARG A 51 8.23 0.97 12.38
C ARG A 51 8.20 -0.49 11.88
N PRO A 52 9.24 -1.30 12.12
CA PRO A 52 9.30 -2.68 11.61
C PRO A 52 8.08 -3.55 11.94
N ALA A 53 7.48 -3.37 13.13
CA ALA A 53 6.26 -4.10 13.50
C ALA A 53 5.05 -3.67 12.67
N GLN A 54 4.91 -2.37 12.37
CA GLN A 54 3.86 -1.82 11.52
C GLN A 54 4.04 -2.26 10.06
N GLN A 55 5.28 -2.29 9.55
CA GLN A 55 5.59 -2.81 8.21
C GLN A 55 5.17 -4.28 8.07
N ARG A 56 5.46 -5.11 9.08
CA ARG A 56 5.02 -6.52 9.08
C ARG A 56 3.50 -6.65 9.07
N ALA A 57 2.79 -5.80 9.81
CA ALA A 57 1.33 -5.79 9.81
C ALA A 57 0.77 -5.31 8.46
N ALA A 58 1.36 -4.28 7.86
CA ALA A 58 1.03 -3.80 6.51
C ALA A 58 1.18 -4.92 5.47
N MET A 59 2.30 -5.64 5.48
CA MET A 59 2.53 -6.74 4.54
C MET A 59 1.61 -7.94 4.79
N ARG A 60 1.13 -8.16 6.03
CA ARG A 60 0.06 -9.15 6.29
C ARG A 60 -1.27 -8.74 5.66
N LEU A 61 -1.60 -7.44 5.70
CA LEU A 61 -2.79 -6.94 4.99
C LEU A 61 -2.66 -7.15 3.49
N VAL A 62 -1.52 -6.81 2.90
CA VAL A 62 -1.25 -7.04 1.47
C VAL A 62 -1.37 -8.53 1.11
N ALA A 63 -0.75 -9.41 1.91
CA ALA A 63 -0.82 -10.86 1.70
C ALA A 63 -2.26 -11.40 1.76
N SER A 64 -3.13 -10.81 2.61
CA SER A 64 -4.52 -11.27 2.74
C SER A 64 -5.36 -11.09 1.49
N GLY A 65 -4.96 -10.21 0.57
CA GLY A 65 -5.65 -9.97 -0.70
C GLY A 65 -4.99 -10.63 -1.92
N LEU A 66 -4.02 -11.51 -1.70
CA LEU A 66 -3.23 -12.13 -2.77
C LEU A 66 -3.13 -13.65 -2.59
N SER A 67 -2.92 -14.36 -3.69
CA SER A 67 -2.40 -15.72 -3.62
C SER A 67 -0.93 -15.72 -3.15
N ASN A 68 -0.43 -16.87 -2.71
CA ASN A 68 0.98 -17.01 -2.33
C ASN A 68 1.92 -16.59 -3.48
N ALA A 69 1.62 -16.99 -4.71
CA ALA A 69 2.40 -16.61 -5.89
C ALA A 69 2.35 -15.08 -6.13
N GLY A 70 1.17 -14.49 -6.03
CA GLY A 70 0.99 -13.04 -6.14
C GLY A 70 1.77 -12.27 -5.09
N TYR A 71 1.75 -12.72 -3.85
CA TYR A 71 2.54 -12.10 -2.77
C TYR A 71 4.04 -12.17 -3.04
N VAL A 72 4.54 -13.35 -3.46
CA VAL A 72 5.96 -13.52 -3.82
C VAL A 72 6.34 -12.58 -4.95
N THR A 73 5.49 -12.43 -5.98
CA THR A 73 5.73 -11.49 -7.08
C THR A 73 5.86 -10.06 -6.57
N VAL A 74 4.92 -9.59 -5.74
CA VAL A 74 4.98 -8.23 -5.17
C VAL A 74 6.23 -8.02 -4.34
N ALA A 75 6.56 -8.95 -3.45
CA ALA A 75 7.76 -8.87 -2.61
C ALA A 75 9.06 -8.87 -3.45
N THR A 76 9.08 -9.63 -4.55
CA THR A 76 10.21 -9.65 -5.49
C THR A 76 10.35 -8.31 -6.20
N VAL A 77 9.27 -7.73 -6.72
CA VAL A 77 9.29 -6.42 -7.38
C VAL A 77 9.80 -5.34 -6.43
N MET A 78 9.32 -5.33 -5.17
CA MET A 78 9.84 -4.43 -4.14
C MET A 78 11.34 -4.62 -3.89
N GLY A 79 11.80 -5.86 -3.81
CA GLY A 79 13.22 -6.20 -3.60
C GLY A 79 14.12 -5.76 -4.76
N LEU A 80 13.62 -5.76 -5.99
CA LEU A 80 14.33 -5.31 -7.18
C LEU A 80 14.71 -3.82 -7.14
N GLU A 81 14.06 -3.01 -6.31
CA GLU A 81 14.48 -1.62 -6.10
C GLU A 81 15.95 -1.53 -5.65
N ASN A 82 16.41 -2.44 -4.79
CA ASN A 82 17.80 -2.48 -4.37
C ASN A 82 18.75 -2.84 -5.52
N VAL A 83 18.31 -3.69 -6.44
CA VAL A 83 19.09 -4.07 -7.62
C VAL A 83 19.19 -2.90 -8.59
N LEU A 84 18.08 -2.22 -8.84
CA LEU A 84 18.05 -1.02 -9.69
C LEU A 84 18.88 0.12 -9.11
N ASP A 85 18.78 0.37 -7.82
CA ASP A 85 19.56 1.39 -7.14
C ASP A 85 21.07 1.15 -7.32
N HIS A 86 21.49 -0.10 -7.17
CA HIS A 86 22.89 -0.49 -7.42
C HIS A 86 23.29 -0.33 -8.90
N THR A 87 22.47 -0.81 -9.82
CA THR A 87 22.77 -0.75 -11.28
C THR A 87 22.75 0.67 -11.84
N GLU A 88 21.91 1.52 -11.31
CA GLU A 88 21.84 2.96 -11.68
C GLU A 88 22.87 3.82 -10.95
N GLY A 89 23.74 3.24 -10.09
CA GLY A 89 24.84 3.93 -9.42
C GLY A 89 24.41 4.77 -8.22
N TRP A 90 23.38 4.35 -7.49
CA TRP A 90 22.92 5.02 -6.25
C TRP A 90 22.43 6.46 -6.49
N VAL A 91 21.66 6.66 -7.53
CA VAL A 91 21.19 7.99 -7.95
C VAL A 91 20.22 8.58 -6.93
N ARG A 92 20.50 9.80 -6.50
CA ARG A 92 19.60 10.62 -5.67
C ARG A 92 18.52 11.27 -6.53
N THR A 93 17.28 11.28 -6.07
CA THR A 93 16.17 11.93 -6.74
C THR A 93 15.42 12.87 -5.80
N LYS A 94 15.35 14.16 -6.16
CA LYS A 94 14.51 15.21 -5.52
C LYS A 94 14.39 15.08 -3.98
N GLY A 95 15.51 15.26 -3.27
CA GLY A 95 15.52 15.27 -1.79
C GLY A 95 15.46 13.91 -1.12
N ARG A 96 15.54 12.82 -1.86
CA ARG A 96 15.68 11.46 -1.34
C ARG A 96 17.12 11.00 -1.41
N GLU A 97 17.54 10.16 -0.49
CA GLU A 97 18.87 9.55 -0.54
C GLU A 97 18.99 8.54 -1.68
N ARG A 98 17.88 7.88 -2.01
CA ARG A 98 17.82 6.83 -3.03
C ARG A 98 16.74 7.16 -4.06
N GLY A 99 17.06 6.98 -5.32
CA GLY A 99 16.10 7.04 -6.42
C GLY A 99 15.19 5.81 -6.45
N ARG A 100 15.75 4.64 -6.12
CA ARG A 100 15.06 3.35 -6.01
C ARG A 100 15.07 2.88 -4.57
N ASP A 101 13.90 2.57 -4.02
CA ASP A 101 13.79 2.29 -2.60
C ASP A 101 12.57 1.43 -2.28
N PRO A 102 12.75 0.22 -1.69
CA PRO A 102 11.65 -0.62 -1.25
C PRO A 102 10.79 0.01 -0.14
N GLY A 103 11.25 1.09 0.49
CA GLY A 103 10.47 1.90 1.44
C GLY A 103 9.48 2.86 0.80
N LEU A 104 9.53 3.07 -0.53
CA LEU A 104 8.63 3.94 -1.30
C LEU A 104 7.42 3.17 -1.86
N TYR A 105 6.85 2.32 -1.04
CA TYR A 105 5.57 1.66 -1.26
C TYR A 105 4.58 2.15 -0.21
N TYR A 106 3.35 2.40 -0.62
CA TYR A 106 2.36 3.15 0.14
C TYR A 106 1.13 2.32 0.38
N LEU A 107 0.69 2.22 1.64
CA LEU A 107 -0.55 1.56 2.02
C LEU A 107 -1.57 2.59 2.50
N ARG A 108 -2.80 2.46 2.01
CA ARG A 108 -3.94 3.27 2.45
C ARG A 108 -5.19 2.41 2.56
N VAL A 109 -5.92 2.58 3.65
CA VAL A 109 -7.23 1.97 3.87
C VAL A 109 -8.31 3.01 3.64
N PHE A 110 -9.39 2.64 2.98
CA PHE A 110 -10.52 3.48 2.63
C PHE A 110 -11.77 2.95 3.33
N GLY A 111 -12.44 3.81 4.09
CA GLY A 111 -13.57 3.42 4.94
C GLY A 111 -13.13 2.72 6.24
N GLU A 112 -14.11 2.24 6.99
CA GLU A 112 -13.91 1.53 8.25
C GLU A 112 -13.96 0.02 7.99
N PRO A 113 -12.85 -0.73 8.24
CA PRO A 113 -12.84 -2.18 8.06
C PRO A 113 -13.77 -2.89 9.06
N ALA A 114 -14.89 -3.40 8.56
CA ALA A 114 -15.86 -4.20 9.33
C ALA A 114 -16.49 -5.27 8.44
N GLU A 115 -17.11 -6.30 9.04
CA GLU A 115 -17.72 -7.43 8.30
C GLU A 115 -18.87 -6.99 7.39
N GLN A 116 -19.70 -6.06 7.86
CA GLN A 116 -20.89 -5.59 7.12
C GLN A 116 -20.68 -4.16 6.62
N ALA A 117 -19.49 -3.87 6.11
CA ALA A 117 -19.14 -2.55 5.63
C ALA A 117 -18.52 -2.59 4.24
N ARG A 118 -18.65 -1.48 3.55
CA ARG A 118 -17.87 -1.22 2.34
C ARG A 118 -16.58 -0.51 2.72
N TRP A 119 -15.49 -1.18 2.52
CA TRP A 119 -14.16 -0.65 2.74
C TRP A 119 -13.17 -1.20 1.72
N GLY A 120 -11.99 -0.69 1.69
CA GLY A 120 -10.98 -1.20 0.76
C GLY A 120 -9.59 -0.79 1.18
N TRP A 121 -8.60 -1.25 0.43
CA TRP A 121 -7.24 -0.80 0.61
C TRP A 121 -6.50 -0.76 -0.72
N ARG A 122 -5.53 0.11 -0.77
CA ARG A 122 -4.61 0.23 -1.90
C ARG A 122 -3.19 0.09 -1.39
N PHE A 123 -2.41 -0.74 -2.07
CA PHE A 123 -0.97 -0.82 -1.89
C PHE A 123 -0.29 -0.60 -3.23
N GLY A 124 0.63 0.34 -3.31
CA GLY A 124 1.28 0.65 -4.57
C GLY A 124 2.56 1.44 -4.40
N GLY A 125 3.37 1.36 -5.43
CA GLY A 125 4.65 2.01 -5.57
C GLY A 125 5.16 1.80 -6.99
N HIS A 126 6.46 1.83 -7.19
CA HIS A 126 7.08 1.59 -8.49
C HIS A 126 6.70 0.20 -9.01
N HIS A 127 6.01 0.14 -10.15
CA HIS A 127 5.52 -1.07 -10.82
C HIS A 127 4.59 -1.99 -10.02
N VAL A 128 4.09 -1.58 -8.86
CA VAL A 128 3.07 -2.31 -8.10
C VAL A 128 1.82 -1.45 -7.94
N SER A 129 0.67 -2.00 -8.32
CA SER A 129 -0.64 -1.39 -8.11
C SER A 129 -1.63 -2.46 -7.66
N LEU A 130 -1.97 -2.47 -6.38
CA LEU A 130 -2.97 -3.34 -5.80
C LEU A 130 -4.11 -2.50 -5.26
N ASN A 131 -5.32 -2.88 -5.61
CA ASN A 131 -6.53 -2.18 -5.19
C ASN A 131 -7.60 -3.22 -4.86
N ASN A 132 -7.97 -3.31 -3.60
CA ASN A 132 -8.93 -4.27 -3.12
C ASN A 132 -10.14 -3.55 -2.54
N LEU A 133 -11.32 -3.97 -2.95
CA LEU A 133 -12.60 -3.54 -2.39
C LEU A 133 -13.25 -4.73 -1.68
N VAL A 134 -13.74 -4.49 -0.48
CA VAL A 134 -14.46 -5.44 0.34
C VAL A 134 -15.87 -4.92 0.58
N VAL A 135 -16.86 -5.74 0.29
CA VAL A 135 -18.27 -5.45 0.54
C VAL A 135 -18.86 -6.65 1.25
N ASP A 136 -19.47 -6.43 2.40
CA ASP A 136 -20.09 -7.47 3.23
C ASP A 136 -19.17 -8.69 3.45
N GLY A 137 -17.89 -8.41 3.76
CA GLY A 137 -16.88 -9.41 4.05
C GLY A 137 -16.29 -10.14 2.81
N GLY A 138 -16.82 -9.91 1.61
CA GLY A 138 -16.35 -10.49 0.35
C GLY A 138 -15.46 -9.52 -0.45
N PHE A 139 -14.43 -10.04 -1.13
CA PHE A 139 -13.69 -9.26 -2.11
C PHE A 139 -14.51 -9.03 -3.37
N VAL A 140 -14.58 -7.79 -3.82
CA VAL A 140 -15.13 -7.44 -5.14
C VAL A 140 -13.98 -7.41 -6.13
N ILE A 141 -14.04 -8.32 -7.10
CA ILE A 141 -13.06 -8.39 -8.20
C ILE A 141 -13.67 -7.63 -9.39
N HIS A 142 -12.93 -6.65 -9.91
CA HIS A 142 -13.29 -5.94 -11.14
C HIS A 142 -12.32 -6.29 -12.25
#